data_c10de79f6ea36ca364dfce6ecd9e46a3
#
_entry.id   c10de79f6ea36ca364dfce6ecd9e46a3
#
_cell.length_a   1.000
_cell.length_b   1.000
_cell.length_c   1.000
_cell.angle_alpha   90.00
_cell.angle_beta   90.00
_cell.angle_gamma   90.00
#
_symmetry.space_group_name_H-M   'P 1'
#
loop_
_entity.id
_entity.type
_entity.pdbx_description
1 polymer ?
#
loop_
_entity_poly.entity_id
_entity_poly.type
_entity_poly.pdbx_seq_one_letter_code
_entity_poly.pdbx_strand_id
1 'polypeptide(L)'
;MRITGGDLKGRIIPTHFANHVRPSTDRVRESLFNSLEHQKGIGQSRILDLFSGSGIIALEFLSRRAEAVYSIDLDKKNITHQKGIATDWQLQNWHIAAGNALTPEATIIKNRLQGDASGQIQPFDIVFADPPYGMPNIQGLPKLLLPLIAEDGWIIIEHKPQLVFAEQELLKKEYGSTTMTIFAKP
;
A
#
# COMPACT_ATOMS: atom_id res chain seq x y z
N MET A 1 11.08 1.91 -12.48
CA MET A 1 9.72 1.33 -12.35
C MET A 1 8.75 2.24 -13.10
N ARG A 2 7.76 1.67 -13.77
CA ARG A 2 6.79 2.41 -14.60
C ARG A 2 5.38 2.24 -14.03
N ILE A 3 4.56 3.29 -14.05
CA ILE A 3 3.15 3.23 -13.69
C ILE A 3 2.39 2.50 -14.81
N THR A 4 1.55 1.52 -14.45
CA THR A 4 0.97 0.56 -15.40
C THR A 4 -0.41 0.96 -15.92
N GLY A 5 -1.16 1.82 -15.20
CA GLY A 5 -2.51 2.23 -15.59
C GLY A 5 -2.90 3.61 -15.07
N GLY A 6 -4.11 4.06 -15.41
CA GLY A 6 -4.67 5.32 -14.95
C GLY A 6 -4.06 6.57 -15.61
N ASP A 7 -4.30 7.73 -14.99
CA ASP A 7 -3.95 9.06 -15.54
C ASP A 7 -2.43 9.31 -15.63
N LEU A 8 -1.64 8.61 -14.81
CA LEU A 8 -0.17 8.70 -14.81
C LEU A 8 0.51 7.54 -15.57
N LYS A 9 -0.25 6.72 -16.31
CA LYS A 9 0.28 5.56 -17.05
C LYS A 9 1.50 5.94 -17.89
N GLY A 10 2.53 5.09 -17.80
CA GLY A 10 3.77 5.26 -18.56
C GLY A 10 4.81 6.15 -17.89
N ARG A 11 4.47 6.95 -16.87
CA ARG A 11 5.46 7.72 -16.12
C ARG A 11 6.44 6.78 -15.43
N ILE A 12 7.70 7.18 -15.44
CA ILE A 12 8.81 6.43 -14.84
C ILE A 12 9.21 7.12 -13.55
N ILE A 13 9.25 6.35 -12.47
CA ILE A 13 9.77 6.82 -11.18
C ILE A 13 11.30 6.80 -11.26
N PRO A 14 11.99 7.90 -10.95
CA PRO A 14 13.43 7.89 -10.79
C PRO A 14 13.81 6.91 -9.68
N THR A 15 14.57 5.88 -10.00
CA THR A 15 15.00 4.89 -9.00
C THR A 15 16.43 5.18 -8.60
N HIS A 16 16.63 5.65 -7.38
CA HIS A 16 17.94 5.69 -6.73
C HIS A 16 18.16 4.48 -5.80
N PHE A 17 17.30 3.46 -5.93
CA PHE A 17 17.37 2.28 -5.07
C PHE A 17 18.46 1.34 -5.57
N ALA A 18 19.45 1.11 -4.71
CA ALA A 18 20.46 0.09 -4.92
C ALA A 18 19.81 -1.28 -5.16
N ASN A 19 20.48 -2.12 -5.93
CA ASN A 19 20.11 -3.39 -6.54
C ASN A 19 19.49 -4.49 -5.64
N HIS A 20 18.96 -4.17 -4.45
CA HIS A 20 18.47 -5.16 -3.49
C HIS A 20 16.93 -5.23 -3.36
N VAL A 21 16.20 -4.30 -3.97
CA VAL A 21 14.74 -4.38 -4.03
C VAL A 21 14.38 -5.06 -5.35
N ARG A 22 13.85 -6.28 -5.30
CA ARG A 22 13.17 -6.90 -6.44
C ARG A 22 11.81 -6.21 -6.54
N PRO A 23 11.62 -5.25 -7.44
CA PRO A 23 10.29 -4.71 -7.65
C PRO A 23 9.43 -5.84 -8.22
N SER A 24 8.22 -5.99 -7.72
CA SER A 24 7.20 -6.72 -8.46
C SER A 24 7.24 -6.21 -9.90
N THR A 25 7.37 -7.10 -10.88
CA THR A 25 7.54 -6.69 -12.28
C THR A 25 6.34 -5.82 -12.69
N ASP A 26 6.52 -4.90 -13.62
CA ASP A 26 5.44 -4.07 -14.16
C ASP A 26 4.21 -4.93 -14.52
N ARG A 27 4.42 -6.14 -15.06
CA ARG A 27 3.37 -7.10 -15.41
C ARG A 27 2.59 -7.63 -14.20
N VAL A 28 3.26 -7.90 -13.09
CA VAL A 28 2.61 -8.37 -11.84
C VAL A 28 1.76 -7.26 -11.27
N ARG A 29 2.29 -6.03 -11.20
CA ARG A 29 1.53 -4.85 -10.76
C ARG A 29 0.32 -4.59 -11.65
N GLU A 30 0.51 -4.59 -12.97
CA GLU A 30 -0.60 -4.41 -13.93
C GLU A 30 -1.71 -5.43 -13.70
N SER A 31 -1.36 -6.71 -13.54
CA SER A 31 -2.32 -7.78 -13.26
C SER A 31 -3.06 -7.57 -11.94
N LEU A 32 -2.33 -7.20 -10.87
CA LEU A 32 -2.92 -6.89 -9.56
C LEU A 32 -3.93 -5.74 -9.68
N PHE A 33 -3.49 -4.60 -10.20
CA PHE A 33 -4.30 -3.39 -10.25
C PHE A 33 -5.51 -3.52 -11.17
N ASN A 34 -5.39 -4.22 -12.30
CA ASN A 34 -6.55 -4.53 -13.15
C ASN A 34 -7.57 -5.40 -12.40
N SER A 35 -7.10 -6.36 -11.61
CA SER A 35 -7.97 -7.18 -10.79
C SER A 35 -8.66 -6.40 -9.68
N LEU A 36 -7.94 -5.51 -8.98
CA LEU A 36 -8.50 -4.65 -7.94
C LEU A 36 -9.55 -3.70 -8.51
N GLU A 37 -9.28 -3.10 -9.65
CA GLU A 37 -10.19 -2.18 -10.31
C GLU A 37 -11.51 -2.88 -10.70
N HIS A 38 -11.42 -4.13 -11.16
CA HIS A 38 -12.60 -4.90 -11.54
C HIS A 38 -13.41 -5.45 -10.34
N GLN A 39 -12.74 -5.87 -9.26
CA GLN A 39 -13.39 -6.58 -8.15
C GLN A 39 -13.79 -5.68 -6.98
N LYS A 40 -13.03 -4.62 -6.71
CA LYS A 40 -13.24 -3.72 -5.57
C LYS A 40 -13.58 -2.30 -6.01
N GLY A 41 -12.98 -1.84 -7.12
CA GLY A 41 -12.94 -0.44 -7.49
C GLY A 41 -11.85 0.31 -6.72
N ILE A 42 -11.14 1.20 -7.41
CA ILE A 42 -10.05 2.00 -6.83
C ILE A 42 -10.46 3.48 -6.76
N GLY A 43 -11.23 3.93 -7.73
CA GLY A 43 -11.67 5.33 -7.79
C GLY A 43 -12.40 5.76 -6.52
N GLN A 44 -12.01 6.94 -5.98
CA GLN A 44 -12.57 7.51 -4.74
C GLN A 44 -12.28 6.70 -3.46
N SER A 45 -11.40 5.69 -3.50
CA SER A 45 -11.01 4.90 -2.33
C SER A 45 -9.91 5.59 -1.51
N ARG A 46 -9.94 5.39 -0.20
CA ARG A 46 -8.91 5.81 0.75
C ARG A 46 -7.97 4.64 0.99
N ILE A 47 -6.71 4.84 0.72
CA ILE A 47 -5.70 3.78 0.68
C ILE A 47 -4.65 3.98 1.78
N LEU A 48 -4.27 2.91 2.48
CA LEU A 48 -3.10 2.87 3.34
C LEU A 48 -2.05 1.95 2.71
N ASP A 49 -0.88 2.50 2.40
CA ASP A 49 0.25 1.80 1.80
C ASP A 49 1.37 1.67 2.84
N LEU A 50 1.53 0.46 3.36
CA LEU A 50 2.50 0.11 4.41
C LEU A 50 3.74 -0.53 3.83
N PHE A 51 4.90 -0.21 4.40
CA PHE A 51 6.21 -0.58 3.85
C PHE A 51 6.39 -0.02 2.43
N SER A 52 5.98 1.23 2.24
CA SER A 52 5.72 1.82 0.92
C SER A 52 6.94 1.96 0.01
N GLY A 53 8.15 1.82 0.53
CA GLY A 53 9.41 1.76 -0.23
C GLY A 53 9.56 2.89 -1.24
N SER A 54 9.56 2.54 -2.51
CA SER A 54 9.67 3.52 -3.60
C SER A 54 8.42 4.38 -3.83
N GLY A 55 7.28 4.00 -3.25
CA GLY A 55 5.97 4.63 -3.48
C GLY A 55 5.29 4.19 -4.78
N ILE A 56 5.78 3.17 -5.47
CA ILE A 56 5.18 2.74 -6.75
C ILE A 56 3.74 2.26 -6.57
N ILE A 57 3.43 1.58 -5.48
CA ILE A 57 2.07 1.10 -5.17
C ILE A 57 1.14 2.30 -4.92
N ALA A 58 1.57 3.26 -4.11
CA ALA A 58 0.82 4.50 -3.90
C ALA A 58 0.53 5.23 -5.21
N LEU A 59 1.53 5.34 -6.10
CA LEU A 59 1.37 5.99 -7.39
C LEU A 59 0.43 5.25 -8.35
N GLU A 60 0.38 3.92 -8.29
CA GLU A 60 -0.59 3.11 -9.04
C GLU A 60 -2.03 3.40 -8.57
N PHE A 61 -2.26 3.53 -7.26
CA PHE A 61 -3.56 3.91 -6.70
C PHE A 61 -3.95 5.33 -7.07
N LEU A 62 -3.05 6.30 -6.88
CA LEU A 62 -3.26 7.72 -7.25
C LEU A 62 -3.57 7.86 -8.74
N SER A 63 -2.84 7.14 -9.59
CA SER A 63 -3.04 7.13 -11.03
C SER A 63 -4.44 6.65 -11.43
N ARG A 64 -5.08 5.79 -10.63
CA ARG A 64 -6.43 5.27 -10.81
C ARG A 64 -7.48 6.05 -10.01
N ARG A 65 -7.16 7.29 -9.63
CA ARG A 65 -8.07 8.24 -8.99
C ARG A 65 -8.51 7.83 -7.59
N ALA A 66 -7.65 7.17 -6.81
CA ALA A 66 -7.88 7.06 -5.38
C ALA A 66 -8.14 8.44 -4.77
N GLU A 67 -9.06 8.55 -3.82
CA GLU A 67 -9.36 9.80 -3.12
C GLU A 67 -8.14 10.32 -2.40
N ALA A 68 -7.50 9.45 -1.61
CA ALA A 68 -6.27 9.76 -0.88
C ALA A 68 -5.44 8.49 -0.65
N VAL A 69 -4.12 8.63 -0.68
CA VAL A 69 -3.17 7.57 -0.34
C VAL A 69 -2.29 8.00 0.81
N TYR A 70 -2.18 7.14 1.82
CA TYR A 70 -1.37 7.34 3.02
C TYR A 70 -0.23 6.34 3.02
N SER A 71 0.99 6.80 2.76
CA SER A 71 2.18 5.94 2.71
C SER A 71 2.99 6.04 4.00
N ILE A 72 3.33 4.88 4.56
CA ILE A 72 4.16 4.75 5.76
C ILE A 72 5.36 3.87 5.45
N ASP A 73 6.55 4.38 5.73
CA ASP A 73 7.80 3.64 5.64
C ASP A 73 8.74 4.05 6.78
N LEU A 74 9.55 3.10 7.24
CA LEU A 74 10.52 3.37 8.31
C LEU A 74 11.74 4.12 7.79
N ASP A 75 12.13 3.88 6.52
CA ASP A 75 13.31 4.50 5.91
C ASP A 75 13.02 5.95 5.47
N LYS A 76 13.68 6.88 6.14
CA LYS A 76 13.58 8.31 5.81
C LYS A 76 14.02 8.65 4.39
N LYS A 77 14.89 7.84 3.76
CA LYS A 77 15.30 8.05 2.36
C LYS A 77 14.14 7.77 1.42
N ASN A 78 13.37 6.69 1.67
CA ASN A 78 12.14 6.38 0.92
C ASN A 78 11.14 7.53 1.04
N ILE A 79 10.93 8.02 2.26
CA ILE A 79 10.01 9.14 2.53
C ILE A 79 10.44 10.42 1.81
N THR A 80 11.73 10.76 1.85
CA THR A 80 12.25 11.94 1.14
C THR A 80 12.04 11.80 -0.37
N HIS A 81 12.30 10.63 -0.92
CA HIS A 81 12.08 10.32 -2.33
C HIS A 81 10.63 10.46 -2.74
N GLN A 82 9.70 9.84 -1.99
CA GLN A 82 8.27 9.92 -2.25
C GLN A 82 7.77 11.38 -2.18
N LYS A 83 8.20 12.15 -1.18
CA LYS A 83 7.85 13.58 -1.06
C LYS A 83 8.37 14.41 -2.23
N GLY A 84 9.56 14.12 -2.74
CA GLY A 84 10.08 14.74 -3.96
C GLY A 84 9.15 14.50 -5.15
N ILE A 85 8.78 13.23 -5.39
CA ILE A 85 7.85 12.89 -6.48
C ILE A 85 6.49 13.57 -6.27
N ALA A 86 5.94 13.56 -5.06
CA ALA A 86 4.66 14.20 -4.77
C ALA A 86 4.67 15.70 -5.09
N THR A 87 5.78 16.40 -4.77
CA THR A 87 5.98 17.79 -5.09
C THR A 87 6.10 18.01 -6.59
N ASP A 88 6.99 17.27 -7.26
CA ASP A 88 7.29 17.44 -8.68
C ASP A 88 6.07 17.13 -9.56
N TRP A 89 5.24 16.20 -9.14
CA TRP A 89 4.04 15.77 -9.88
C TRP A 89 2.76 16.43 -9.36
N GLN A 90 2.85 17.31 -8.36
CA GLN A 90 1.74 18.05 -7.74
C GLN A 90 0.63 17.14 -7.20
N LEU A 91 1.02 16.02 -6.57
CA LEU A 91 0.09 15.03 -6.01
C LEU A 91 -0.31 15.43 -4.58
N GLN A 92 -1.35 16.27 -4.44
CA GLN A 92 -1.78 16.81 -3.14
C GLN A 92 -2.48 15.78 -2.26
N ASN A 93 -3.05 14.74 -2.84
CA ASN A 93 -3.76 13.66 -2.16
C ASN A 93 -2.85 12.47 -1.78
N TRP A 94 -1.53 12.64 -1.82
CA TRP A 94 -0.54 11.69 -1.33
C TRP A 94 0.05 12.14 0.01
N HIS A 95 -0.34 11.47 1.09
CA HIS A 95 0.10 11.76 2.46
C HIS A 95 1.22 10.80 2.85
N ILE A 96 2.41 11.32 3.15
CA ILE A 96 3.63 10.53 3.30
C ILE A 96 4.25 10.77 4.66
N ALA A 97 4.45 9.72 5.45
CA ALA A 97 5.04 9.79 6.78
C ALA A 97 6.10 8.74 7.06
N ALA A 98 7.17 9.16 7.75
CA ALA A 98 8.10 8.22 8.36
C ALA A 98 7.48 7.60 9.62
N GLY A 99 7.45 6.27 9.69
CA GLY A 99 6.90 5.57 10.85
C GLY A 99 7.00 4.07 10.75
N ASN A 100 6.63 3.41 11.85
CA ASN A 100 6.58 1.96 11.89
C ASN A 100 5.26 1.44 11.32
N ALA A 101 5.33 0.64 10.27
CA ALA A 101 4.17 0.01 9.64
C ALA A 101 3.46 -1.02 10.54
N LEU A 102 4.08 -1.46 11.65
CA LEU A 102 3.45 -2.31 12.66
C LEU A 102 2.66 -1.53 13.73
N THR A 103 2.75 -0.19 13.71
CA THR A 103 1.96 0.70 14.56
C THR A 103 1.43 1.86 13.71
N PRO A 104 0.66 1.56 12.65
CA PRO A 104 0.25 2.56 11.66
C PRO A 104 -0.64 3.64 12.28
N GLU A 105 -1.54 3.30 13.20
CA GLU A 105 -2.40 4.25 13.92
C GLU A 105 -1.58 5.32 14.63
N ALA A 106 -0.58 4.90 15.41
CA ALA A 106 0.29 5.83 16.13
C ALA A 106 1.04 6.76 15.15
N THR A 107 1.45 6.23 13.98
CA THR A 107 2.11 7.01 12.94
C THR A 107 1.17 8.02 12.31
N ILE A 108 -0.06 7.61 12.00
CA ILE A 108 -1.10 8.47 11.41
C ILE A 108 -1.44 9.62 12.36
N ILE A 109 -1.70 9.32 13.64
CA ILE A 109 -2.02 10.31 14.67
C ILE A 109 -0.85 11.29 14.88
N LYS A 110 0.36 10.76 15.10
CA LYS A 110 1.56 11.57 15.32
C LYS A 110 1.83 12.57 14.20
N ASN A 111 1.65 12.14 12.95
CA ASN A 111 1.95 12.97 11.78
C ASN A 111 0.72 13.76 11.31
N ARG A 112 -0.42 13.65 11.99
CA ARG A 112 -1.67 14.33 11.61
C ARG A 112 -2.02 14.07 10.14
N LEU A 113 -1.78 12.86 9.66
CA LEU A 113 -2.04 12.49 8.27
C LEU A 113 -3.53 12.41 7.96
N GLN A 114 -4.31 12.06 8.96
CA GLN A 114 -5.77 12.06 8.96
C GLN A 114 -6.25 12.66 10.27
N GLY A 115 -7.40 13.20 10.26
CA GLY A 115 -8.10 13.58 11.47
C GLY A 115 -9.28 14.47 11.12
N ASP A 116 -10.44 14.04 11.51
CA ASP A 116 -11.53 14.96 11.79
C ASP A 116 -11.22 15.70 13.09
N ALA A 117 -12.10 16.64 13.46
CA ALA A 117 -11.97 17.39 14.71
C ALA A 117 -11.98 16.49 15.97
N SER A 118 -12.39 15.21 15.87
CA SER A 118 -12.40 14.22 16.97
C SER A 118 -11.08 13.49 17.17
N GLY A 119 -10.16 13.58 16.20
CA GLY A 119 -8.89 12.84 16.19
C GLY A 119 -9.04 11.34 15.87
N GLN A 120 -10.21 10.91 15.41
CA GLN A 120 -10.44 9.53 14.99
C GLN A 120 -9.86 9.28 13.60
N ILE A 121 -9.26 8.10 13.41
CA ILE A 121 -8.79 7.65 12.10
C ILE A 121 -10.01 7.18 11.30
N GLN A 122 -10.22 7.81 10.15
CA GLN A 122 -11.25 7.32 9.23
C GLN A 122 -10.80 5.99 8.61
N PRO A 123 -11.69 4.99 8.48
CA PRO A 123 -11.36 3.70 7.91
C PRO A 123 -10.83 3.80 6.47
N PHE A 124 -10.01 2.82 6.09
CA PHE A 124 -9.48 2.69 4.74
C PHE A 124 -10.29 1.67 3.93
N ASP A 125 -10.49 1.95 2.65
CA ASP A 125 -11.11 1.00 1.72
C ASP A 125 -10.14 -0.11 1.33
N ILE A 126 -8.85 0.22 1.24
CA ILE A 126 -7.78 -0.75 0.95
C ILE A 126 -6.57 -0.43 1.83
N VAL A 127 -6.04 -1.46 2.49
CA VAL A 127 -4.72 -1.46 3.12
C VAL A 127 -3.82 -2.39 2.33
N PHE A 128 -2.73 -1.88 1.79
CA PHE A 128 -1.70 -2.66 1.10
C PHE A 128 -0.46 -2.76 2.00
N ALA A 129 0.13 -3.95 2.10
CA ALA A 129 1.35 -4.20 2.85
C ALA A 129 2.30 -5.11 2.08
N ASP A 130 3.53 -4.63 1.84
CA ASP A 130 4.65 -5.41 1.27
C ASP A 130 5.81 -5.46 2.28
N PRO A 131 5.66 -6.26 3.35
CA PRO A 131 6.68 -6.34 4.40
C PRO A 131 7.97 -6.96 3.86
N PRO A 132 9.15 -6.53 4.37
CA PRO A 132 10.43 -7.08 3.95
C PRO A 132 10.50 -8.59 4.21
N TYR A 133 11.08 -9.32 3.26
CA TYR A 133 11.25 -10.77 3.39
C TYR A 133 12.04 -11.14 4.66
N GLY A 134 11.47 -12.03 5.45
CA GLY A 134 12.07 -12.47 6.72
C GLY A 134 11.66 -11.62 7.93
N MET A 135 10.75 -10.67 7.78
CA MET A 135 10.16 -9.99 8.93
C MET A 135 9.45 -11.00 9.84
N PRO A 136 9.72 -11.00 11.15
CA PRO A 136 9.02 -11.87 12.09
C PRO A 136 7.54 -11.46 12.21
N ASN A 137 6.67 -12.44 12.50
CA ASN A 137 5.25 -12.23 12.80
C ASN A 137 4.41 -11.59 11.68
N ILE A 138 4.78 -11.79 10.42
CA ILE A 138 3.95 -11.35 9.26
C ILE A 138 2.54 -11.93 9.36
N GLN A 139 2.40 -13.16 9.88
CA GLN A 139 1.11 -13.83 10.07
C GLN A 139 0.13 -13.04 10.92
N GLY A 140 0.60 -12.17 11.82
CA GLY A 140 -0.25 -11.32 12.65
C GLY A 140 -0.74 -10.04 11.97
N LEU A 141 -0.26 -9.73 10.77
CA LEU A 141 -0.64 -8.48 10.07
C LEU A 141 -2.15 -8.37 9.78
N PRO A 142 -2.86 -9.42 9.31
CA PRO A 142 -4.29 -9.29 9.06
C PRO A 142 -5.03 -8.84 10.32
N LYS A 143 -4.79 -9.51 11.46
CA LYS A 143 -5.39 -9.16 12.74
C LYS A 143 -5.09 -7.74 13.20
N LEU A 144 -3.86 -7.28 12.97
CA LEU A 144 -3.43 -5.92 13.29
C LEU A 144 -4.15 -4.88 12.43
N LEU A 145 -4.41 -5.17 11.17
CA LEU A 145 -4.91 -4.22 10.20
C LEU A 145 -6.44 -4.21 10.06
N LEU A 146 -7.13 -5.29 10.47
CA LEU A 146 -8.61 -5.37 10.43
C LEU A 146 -9.33 -4.18 11.07
N PRO A 147 -8.89 -3.61 12.21
CA PRO A 147 -9.53 -2.44 12.80
C PRO A 147 -9.45 -1.17 11.93
N LEU A 148 -8.52 -1.11 10.99
CA LEU A 148 -8.25 0.07 10.16
C LEU A 148 -9.08 0.12 8.89
N ILE A 149 -9.68 -0.99 8.46
CA ILE A 149 -10.46 -1.03 7.21
C ILE A 149 -11.94 -0.75 7.44
N ALA A 150 -12.59 -0.23 6.40
CA ALA A 150 -14.05 -0.10 6.31
C ALA A 150 -14.73 -1.47 6.37
N GLU A 151 -16.06 -1.51 6.53
CA GLU A 151 -16.81 -2.78 6.62
C GLU A 151 -16.62 -3.66 5.38
N ASP A 152 -16.57 -3.06 4.20
CA ASP A 152 -16.27 -3.74 2.93
C ASP A 152 -14.81 -3.58 2.50
N GLY A 153 -13.93 -3.09 3.39
CA GLY A 153 -12.52 -2.82 3.14
C GLY A 153 -11.70 -4.09 2.91
N TRP A 154 -10.59 -3.95 2.20
CA TRP A 154 -9.66 -5.04 1.90
C TRP A 154 -8.28 -4.79 2.47
N ILE A 155 -7.66 -5.85 3.02
CA ILE A 155 -6.23 -5.89 3.35
C ILE A 155 -5.56 -6.76 2.29
N ILE A 156 -4.52 -6.25 1.65
CA ILE A 156 -3.73 -6.96 0.64
C ILE A 156 -2.32 -7.09 1.19
N ILE A 157 -1.85 -8.32 1.35
CA ILE A 157 -0.50 -8.58 1.85
C ILE A 157 0.31 -9.31 0.78
N GLU A 158 1.44 -8.71 0.38
CA GLU A 158 2.43 -9.37 -0.46
C GLU A 158 3.36 -10.20 0.42
N HIS A 159 3.59 -11.48 0.06
CA HIS A 159 4.39 -12.40 0.87
C HIS A 159 4.95 -13.56 0.04
N LYS A 160 5.83 -14.37 0.65
CA LYS A 160 6.32 -15.61 0.03
C LYS A 160 5.21 -16.67 -0.03
N PRO A 161 5.18 -17.52 -1.08
CA PRO A 161 4.14 -18.53 -1.25
C PRO A 161 3.96 -19.51 -0.06
N GLN A 162 5.03 -19.76 0.69
CA GLN A 162 5.03 -20.70 1.83
C GLN A 162 4.36 -20.15 3.08
N LEU A 163 4.09 -18.84 3.14
CA LEU A 163 3.46 -18.22 4.29
C LEU A 163 1.97 -18.60 4.36
N VAL A 164 1.52 -18.98 5.53
CA VAL A 164 0.13 -19.30 5.83
C VAL A 164 -0.37 -18.37 6.93
N PHE A 165 -1.56 -17.85 6.77
CA PHE A 165 -2.24 -17.00 7.76
C PHE A 165 -3.28 -17.82 8.52
N ALA A 166 -3.59 -17.40 9.75
CA ALA A 166 -4.64 -17.99 10.56
C ALA A 166 -6.03 -17.43 10.22
N GLU A 167 -6.06 -16.19 9.72
CA GLU A 167 -7.28 -15.50 9.32
C GLU A 167 -7.82 -16.07 8.01
N GLN A 168 -9.14 -16.02 7.84
CA GLN A 168 -9.79 -16.47 6.61
C GLN A 168 -9.40 -15.57 5.43
N GLU A 169 -8.80 -16.18 4.43
CA GLU A 169 -8.44 -15.53 3.18
C GLU A 169 -9.69 -15.33 2.31
N LEU A 170 -9.91 -14.12 1.80
CA LEU A 170 -10.94 -13.84 0.80
C LEU A 170 -10.49 -14.29 -0.60
N LEU A 171 -9.24 -14.01 -0.93
CA LEU A 171 -8.65 -14.32 -2.23
C LEU A 171 -7.13 -14.46 -2.10
N LYS A 172 -6.56 -15.43 -2.83
CA LYS A 172 -5.12 -15.62 -2.94
C LYS A 172 -4.71 -15.68 -4.40
N LYS A 173 -3.66 -14.93 -4.77
CA LYS A 173 -3.09 -14.92 -6.12
C LYS A 173 -1.59 -15.12 -6.07
N GLU A 174 -1.09 -16.06 -6.84
CA GLU A 174 0.33 -16.37 -6.95
C GLU A 174 0.92 -15.75 -8.23
N TYR A 175 2.06 -15.11 -8.06
CA TYR A 175 2.80 -14.43 -9.12
C TYR A 175 4.28 -14.86 -9.09
N GLY A 176 4.54 -16.10 -9.54
CA GLY A 176 5.89 -16.65 -9.55
C GLY A 176 6.46 -16.83 -8.14
N SER A 177 7.39 -15.96 -7.75
CA SER A 177 8.06 -16.04 -6.44
C SER A 177 7.35 -15.27 -5.33
N THR A 178 6.24 -14.60 -5.62
CA THR A 178 5.45 -13.85 -4.65
C THR A 178 3.98 -14.24 -4.69
N THR A 179 3.31 -14.03 -3.60
CA THR A 179 1.87 -14.26 -3.44
C THR A 179 1.24 -13.02 -2.84
N MET A 180 0.06 -12.69 -3.31
CA MET A 180 -0.78 -11.66 -2.69
C MET A 180 -2.02 -12.31 -2.12
N THR A 181 -2.21 -12.16 -0.82
CA THR A 181 -3.41 -12.64 -0.13
C THR A 181 -4.25 -11.45 0.30
N ILE A 182 -5.56 -11.57 0.06
CA ILE A 182 -6.55 -10.54 0.38
C ILE A 182 -7.41 -11.03 1.53
N PHE A 183 -7.60 -10.15 2.51
CA PHE A 183 -8.48 -10.35 3.65
C PHE A 183 -9.55 -9.25 3.68
N ALA A 184 -10.72 -9.57 4.23
CA ALA A 184 -11.81 -8.65 4.50
C ALA A 184 -12.33 -8.89 5.92
N LYS A 185 -13.16 -8.00 6.41
CA LYS A 185 -13.92 -8.27 7.64
C LYS A 185 -14.85 -9.45 7.42
N PRO A 186 -15.05 -10.30 8.47
CA PRO A 186 -15.97 -11.43 8.42
C PRO A 186 -17.42 -10.99 8.27
#